data_ec97b7dede43f5bfc6ef82e6230fc350
#
_entry.id   ec97b7dede43f5bfc6ef82e6230fc350
#
_cell.length_a   1.000
_cell.length_b   1.000
_cell.length_c   1.000
_cell.angle_alpha   90.00
_cell.angle_beta   90.00
_cell.angle_gamma   90.00
#
_symmetry.space_group_name_H-M   'P 1'
#
loop_
_entity.id
_entity.type
_entity.pdbx_description
1 polymer ?
#
loop_
_entity_poly.entity_id
_entity_poly.type
_entity_poly.pdbx_seq_one_letter_code
_entity_poly.pdbx_strand_id
1 'polypeptide(L)'
;MRAFFGHRFVRRIGRSVLVVWVAMSLVFVLSNLIGDPAIATLGPRAHASQIAQFRAAHGLDRPFYAQYLSYFGGMLRGDLGRSFRDDQPVLDVVLTRLPRTVLLGAMAMGFELLFGLGVGLVAALRRNTIVDTLAMSLSYLGASTPGFLIGLLVMQIFAFRLGWLPVGGYGLTATEHVEHALLPSLTLAVVGAATYARILRGELIETLRADYVRTARSKGLSRARVVVVHAMRNAVLPIITLVGMSMPLLVGGAIVTETVFGWPGMGRLAYEATSSLDVPILLGVVLMSAITVQAGNLLADVVVSRIDRRVKSDDDLPRRG
;
A
#
# COMPACT_ATOMS: atom_id res chain seq x y z
N MET A 1 20.62 25.41 -12.02
CA MET A 1 19.37 24.76 -11.66
C MET A 1 19.21 23.33 -12.20
N ARG A 2 19.40 23.04 -13.51
CA ARG A 2 19.24 21.66 -14.05
C ARG A 2 20.26 20.63 -13.51
N ALA A 3 21.50 20.98 -13.25
CA ALA A 3 22.53 20.07 -12.73
C ALA A 3 22.31 19.64 -11.27
N PHE A 4 21.74 20.51 -10.44
CA PHE A 4 21.50 20.25 -9.02
C PHE A 4 20.31 19.29 -8.81
N PHE A 5 19.26 19.38 -9.65
CA PHE A 5 18.16 18.42 -9.69
C PHE A 5 18.63 17.02 -10.12
N GLY A 6 19.56 16.94 -11.07
CA GLY A 6 20.11 15.66 -11.54
C GLY A 6 20.84 14.89 -10.43
N HIS A 7 21.64 15.55 -9.61
CA HIS A 7 22.43 14.87 -8.57
C HIS A 7 21.58 14.32 -7.41
N ARG A 8 20.55 15.06 -6.99
CA ARG A 8 19.60 14.59 -5.95
C ARG A 8 18.75 13.43 -6.46
N PHE A 9 18.28 13.51 -7.70
CA PHE A 9 17.49 12.46 -8.35
C PHE A 9 18.30 11.16 -8.51
N VAL A 10 19.53 11.25 -9.02
CA VAL A 10 20.44 10.10 -9.16
C VAL A 10 20.74 9.46 -7.80
N ARG A 11 21.04 10.27 -6.78
CA ARG A 11 21.28 9.77 -5.41
C ARG A 11 20.05 9.09 -4.81
N ARG A 12 18.83 9.57 -5.13
CA ARG A 12 17.58 8.97 -4.69
C ARG A 12 17.34 7.62 -5.36
N ILE A 13 17.49 7.54 -6.69
CA ILE A 13 17.41 6.28 -7.43
C ILE A 13 18.45 5.29 -6.90
N GLY A 14 19.69 5.71 -6.71
CA GLY A 14 20.74 4.83 -6.18
C GLY A 14 20.39 4.26 -4.79
N ARG A 15 19.79 5.07 -3.91
CA ARG A 15 19.30 4.58 -2.62
C ARG A 15 18.15 3.59 -2.78
N SER A 16 17.19 3.86 -3.67
CA SER A 16 16.08 2.97 -3.96
C SER A 16 16.56 1.62 -4.49
N VAL A 17 17.47 1.63 -5.44
CA VAL A 17 18.10 0.41 -6.01
C VAL A 17 18.82 -0.38 -4.91
N LEU A 18 19.57 0.31 -4.04
CA LEU A 18 20.24 -0.35 -2.91
C LEU A 18 19.26 -1.01 -1.94
N VAL A 19 18.17 -0.31 -1.59
CA VAL A 19 17.13 -0.87 -0.67
C VAL A 19 16.48 -2.10 -1.30
N VAL A 20 16.11 -2.03 -2.58
CA VAL A 20 15.54 -3.17 -3.31
C VAL A 20 16.51 -4.34 -3.35
N TRP A 21 17.77 -4.07 -3.69
CA TRP A 21 18.81 -5.10 -3.74
C TRP A 21 19.04 -5.77 -2.38
N VAL A 22 19.11 -4.99 -1.31
CA VAL A 22 19.25 -5.51 0.08
C VAL A 22 18.04 -6.33 0.47
N ALA A 23 16.82 -5.85 0.20
CA ALA A 23 15.59 -6.58 0.52
C ALA A 23 15.52 -7.91 -0.21
N MET A 24 15.81 -7.94 -1.51
CA MET A 24 15.84 -9.17 -2.29
C MET A 24 16.93 -10.13 -1.83
N SER A 25 18.13 -9.63 -1.52
CA SER A 25 19.22 -10.45 -0.98
C SER A 25 18.84 -11.07 0.35
N LEU A 26 18.18 -10.29 1.23
CA LEU A 26 17.70 -10.79 2.52
C LEU A 26 16.67 -11.91 2.33
N VAL A 27 15.68 -11.71 1.45
CA VAL A 27 14.64 -12.71 1.15
C VAL A 27 15.29 -13.96 0.56
N PHE A 28 16.23 -13.81 -0.39
CA PHE A 28 16.96 -14.93 -0.99
C PHE A 28 17.72 -15.75 0.07
N VAL A 29 18.46 -15.08 0.96
CA VAL A 29 19.20 -15.74 2.06
C VAL A 29 18.25 -16.44 3.02
N LEU A 30 17.20 -15.74 3.48
CA LEU A 30 16.24 -16.29 4.43
C LEU A 30 15.50 -17.51 3.85
N SER A 31 15.08 -17.45 2.59
CA SER A 31 14.39 -18.57 1.93
C SER A 31 15.25 -19.82 1.87
N ASN A 32 16.56 -19.68 1.67
CA ASN A 32 17.49 -20.81 1.70
C ASN A 32 17.78 -21.35 3.13
N LEU A 33 17.51 -20.55 4.17
CA LEU A 33 17.69 -20.97 5.58
C LEU A 33 16.43 -21.62 6.16
N ILE A 34 15.24 -21.24 5.69
CA ILE A 34 13.96 -21.71 6.25
C ILE A 34 13.64 -23.13 5.87
N GLY A 35 14.00 -23.56 4.66
CA GLY A 35 13.69 -24.91 4.22
C GLY A 35 14.17 -25.23 2.79
N ASP A 36 13.87 -26.45 2.36
CA ASP A 36 14.20 -26.93 1.03
C ASP A 36 12.99 -26.76 0.09
N PRO A 37 13.08 -25.90 -0.96
CA PRO A 37 12.02 -25.71 -1.93
C PRO A 37 11.56 -27.00 -2.62
N ALA A 38 12.48 -27.95 -2.84
CA ALA A 38 12.12 -29.23 -3.46
C ALA A 38 11.19 -30.07 -2.57
N ILE A 39 11.44 -30.11 -1.27
CA ILE A 39 10.59 -30.84 -0.31
C ILE A 39 9.25 -30.09 -0.12
N ALA A 40 9.28 -28.76 -0.09
CA ALA A 40 8.06 -27.96 0.05
C ALA A 40 7.13 -28.12 -1.17
N THR A 41 7.70 -28.21 -2.37
CA THR A 41 6.92 -28.34 -3.63
C THR A 41 6.44 -29.77 -3.87
N LEU A 42 7.31 -30.77 -3.71
CA LEU A 42 7.00 -32.17 -4.00
C LEU A 42 6.28 -32.88 -2.85
N GLY A 43 6.34 -32.29 -1.65
CA GLY A 43 5.75 -32.85 -0.44
C GLY A 43 6.68 -33.84 0.30
N PRO A 44 6.35 -34.15 1.57
CA PRO A 44 7.21 -34.95 2.46
C PRO A 44 7.32 -36.44 2.08
N ARG A 45 6.49 -36.89 1.15
CA ARG A 45 6.49 -38.30 0.66
C ARG A 45 7.22 -38.49 -0.67
N ALA A 46 7.85 -37.43 -1.22
CA ALA A 46 8.57 -37.51 -2.48
C ALA A 46 9.78 -38.45 -2.36
N HIS A 47 10.03 -39.24 -3.40
CA HIS A 47 11.20 -40.10 -3.47
C HIS A 47 12.50 -39.28 -3.61
N ALA A 48 13.60 -39.78 -3.04
CA ALA A 48 14.88 -39.10 -3.11
C ALA A 48 15.33 -38.78 -4.55
N SER A 49 15.00 -39.67 -5.52
CA SER A 49 15.26 -39.43 -6.94
C SER A 49 14.49 -38.24 -7.52
N GLN A 50 13.23 -38.07 -7.12
CA GLN A 50 12.39 -36.91 -7.56
C GLN A 50 12.93 -35.58 -6.99
N ILE A 51 13.33 -35.59 -5.70
CA ILE A 51 13.94 -34.44 -5.06
C ILE A 51 15.26 -34.06 -5.76
N ALA A 52 16.10 -35.04 -6.07
CA ALA A 52 17.36 -34.83 -6.78
C ALA A 52 17.14 -34.25 -8.19
N GLN A 53 16.18 -34.81 -8.95
CA GLN A 53 15.81 -34.33 -10.28
C GLN A 53 15.27 -32.89 -10.22
N PHE A 54 14.41 -32.58 -9.25
CA PHE A 54 13.87 -31.24 -9.07
C PHE A 54 14.99 -30.22 -8.76
N ARG A 55 15.91 -30.56 -7.85
CA ARG A 55 17.05 -29.70 -7.53
C ARG A 55 17.95 -29.45 -8.76
N ALA A 56 18.24 -30.48 -9.53
CA ALA A 56 19.04 -30.37 -10.74
C ALA A 56 18.33 -29.52 -11.81
N ALA A 57 17.02 -29.72 -12.02
CA ALA A 57 16.22 -28.96 -12.98
C ALA A 57 16.18 -27.46 -12.67
N HIS A 58 16.14 -27.08 -11.40
CA HIS A 58 16.04 -25.69 -10.94
C HIS A 58 17.39 -25.11 -10.47
N GLY A 59 18.49 -25.87 -10.61
CA GLY A 59 19.83 -25.44 -10.23
C GLY A 59 20.03 -25.25 -8.73
N LEU A 60 19.18 -25.87 -7.89
CA LEU A 60 19.27 -25.83 -6.44
C LEU A 60 20.38 -26.71 -5.87
N ASP A 61 20.99 -27.55 -6.70
CA ASP A 61 22.19 -28.36 -6.41
C ASP A 61 23.48 -27.56 -6.52
N ARG A 62 23.43 -26.35 -7.12
CA ARG A 62 24.59 -25.47 -7.27
C ARG A 62 24.96 -24.82 -5.94
N PRO A 63 26.27 -24.39 -5.79
CA PRO A 63 26.66 -23.61 -4.64
C PRO A 63 25.82 -22.34 -4.47
N PHE A 64 25.54 -21.94 -3.24
CA PHE A 64 24.69 -20.76 -2.90
C PHE A 64 25.06 -19.49 -3.71
N TYR A 65 26.35 -19.17 -3.82
CA TYR A 65 26.81 -18.00 -4.57
C TYR A 65 26.48 -18.09 -6.06
N ALA A 66 26.50 -19.30 -6.65
CA ALA A 66 26.16 -19.50 -8.04
C ALA A 66 24.66 -19.32 -8.31
N GLN A 67 23.81 -19.82 -7.39
CA GLN A 67 22.36 -19.58 -7.41
C GLN A 67 22.07 -18.07 -7.31
N TYR A 68 22.71 -17.37 -6.36
CA TYR A 68 22.55 -15.93 -6.16
C TYR A 68 22.93 -15.15 -7.43
N LEU A 69 24.13 -15.38 -7.97
CA LEU A 69 24.60 -14.69 -9.17
C LEU A 69 23.74 -15.02 -10.41
N SER A 70 23.28 -16.24 -10.55
CA SER A 70 22.38 -16.65 -11.64
C SER A 70 21.06 -15.92 -11.58
N TYR A 71 20.43 -15.85 -10.38
CA TYR A 71 19.16 -15.17 -10.19
C TYR A 71 19.27 -13.67 -10.47
N PHE A 72 20.23 -12.98 -9.82
CA PHE A 72 20.43 -11.54 -10.02
C PHE A 72 20.90 -11.20 -11.43
N GLY A 73 21.67 -12.07 -12.07
CA GLY A 73 22.07 -11.92 -13.47
C GLY A 73 20.89 -12.06 -14.45
N GLY A 74 19.96 -12.99 -14.18
CA GLY A 74 18.69 -13.14 -14.91
C GLY A 74 17.80 -11.91 -14.75
N MET A 75 17.62 -11.46 -13.50
CA MET A 75 16.82 -10.28 -13.17
C MET A 75 17.26 -9.02 -13.94
N LEU A 76 18.57 -8.78 -14.07
CA LEU A 76 19.10 -7.65 -14.84
C LEU A 76 18.79 -7.73 -16.34
N ARG A 77 18.45 -8.92 -16.85
CA ARG A 77 18.02 -9.17 -18.24
C ARG A 77 16.51 -9.22 -18.39
N GLY A 78 15.75 -8.99 -17.30
CA GLY A 78 14.29 -9.07 -17.27
C GLY A 78 13.75 -10.47 -17.07
N ASP A 79 14.60 -11.47 -16.82
CA ASP A 79 14.20 -12.84 -16.51
C ASP A 79 14.16 -13.04 -14.99
N LEU A 80 12.95 -13.18 -14.44
CA LEU A 80 12.70 -13.41 -13.01
C LEU A 80 12.62 -14.92 -12.69
N GLY A 81 12.89 -15.80 -13.68
CA GLY A 81 12.78 -17.22 -13.54
C GLY A 81 11.34 -17.74 -13.64
N ARG A 82 11.16 -18.98 -13.22
CA ARG A 82 9.88 -19.69 -13.25
C ARG A 82 9.48 -20.13 -11.85
N SER A 83 8.17 -20.15 -11.59
CA SER A 83 7.59 -20.69 -10.37
C SER A 83 8.02 -22.15 -10.16
N PHE A 84 8.41 -22.48 -8.96
CA PHE A 84 8.75 -23.87 -8.61
C PHE A 84 7.51 -24.79 -8.55
N ARG A 85 6.34 -24.19 -8.31
CA ARG A 85 5.09 -24.93 -8.15
C ARG A 85 4.35 -25.16 -9.47
N ASP A 86 4.17 -24.08 -10.23
CA ASP A 86 3.27 -24.07 -11.40
C ASP A 86 4.05 -23.98 -12.72
N ASP A 87 5.38 -23.90 -12.67
CA ASP A 87 6.29 -23.73 -13.83
C ASP A 87 5.90 -22.56 -14.75
N GLN A 88 5.22 -21.54 -14.23
CA GLN A 88 4.85 -20.35 -14.98
C GLN A 88 5.95 -19.29 -14.89
N PRO A 89 6.16 -18.45 -15.93
CA PRO A 89 7.06 -17.30 -15.83
C PRO A 89 6.65 -16.36 -14.71
N VAL A 90 7.56 -16.09 -13.79
CA VAL A 90 7.30 -15.22 -12.62
C VAL A 90 6.78 -13.85 -13.02
N LEU A 91 7.35 -13.27 -14.09
CA LEU A 91 6.95 -11.94 -14.57
C LEU A 91 5.47 -11.90 -14.95
N ASP A 92 4.97 -12.90 -15.67
CA ASP A 92 3.56 -12.97 -16.11
C ASP A 92 2.61 -13.10 -14.91
N VAL A 93 2.96 -13.98 -13.95
CA VAL A 93 2.18 -14.14 -12.72
C VAL A 93 2.08 -12.83 -11.96
N VAL A 94 3.20 -12.15 -11.76
CA VAL A 94 3.26 -10.90 -10.99
C VAL A 94 2.54 -9.76 -11.72
N LEU A 95 2.74 -9.60 -13.04
CA LEU A 95 2.05 -8.58 -13.84
C LEU A 95 0.54 -8.78 -13.89
N THR A 96 0.06 -10.01 -13.79
CA THR A 96 -1.38 -10.32 -13.70
C THR A 96 -1.97 -9.93 -12.34
N ARG A 97 -1.20 -10.07 -11.25
CA ARG A 97 -1.65 -9.78 -9.88
C ARG A 97 -1.52 -8.30 -9.50
N LEU A 98 -0.51 -7.62 -10.00
CA LEU A 98 -0.22 -6.22 -9.65
C LEU A 98 -1.40 -5.26 -9.89
N PRO A 99 -2.08 -5.24 -11.06
CA PRO A 99 -3.22 -4.35 -11.28
C PRO A 99 -4.36 -4.57 -10.28
N ARG A 100 -4.56 -5.79 -9.80
CA ARG A 100 -5.60 -6.16 -8.84
C ARG A 100 -5.31 -5.53 -7.48
N THR A 101 -4.07 -5.60 -7.00
CA THR A 101 -3.65 -4.92 -5.76
C THR A 101 -3.73 -3.40 -5.90
N VAL A 102 -3.35 -2.85 -7.06
CA VAL A 102 -3.47 -1.40 -7.33
C VAL A 102 -4.93 -0.96 -7.31
N LEU A 103 -5.84 -1.72 -7.92
CA LEU A 103 -7.29 -1.44 -7.88
C LEU A 103 -7.80 -1.43 -6.42
N LEU A 104 -7.48 -2.47 -5.66
CA LEU A 104 -7.88 -2.59 -4.26
C LEU A 104 -7.35 -1.41 -3.42
N GLY A 105 -6.07 -1.08 -3.57
CA GLY A 105 -5.44 0.03 -2.87
C GLY A 105 -6.03 1.39 -3.26
N ALA A 106 -6.30 1.62 -4.54
CA ALA A 106 -6.92 2.87 -5.02
C ALA A 106 -8.34 3.04 -4.47
N MET A 107 -9.14 1.97 -4.44
CA MET A 107 -10.48 1.99 -3.85
C MET A 107 -10.42 2.20 -2.33
N ALA A 108 -9.51 1.52 -1.63
CA ALA A 108 -9.30 1.71 -0.20
C ALA A 108 -8.94 3.16 0.12
N MET A 109 -7.97 3.74 -0.58
CA MET A 109 -7.58 5.15 -0.43
C MET A 109 -8.77 6.10 -0.71
N GLY A 110 -9.57 5.82 -1.74
CA GLY A 110 -10.77 6.59 -2.03
C GLY A 110 -11.74 6.60 -0.86
N PHE A 111 -12.02 5.45 -0.27
CA PHE A 111 -12.88 5.33 0.91
C PHE A 111 -12.24 5.93 2.17
N GLU A 112 -10.94 5.75 2.38
CA GLU A 112 -10.21 6.39 3.49
C GLU A 112 -10.38 7.91 3.48
N LEU A 113 -10.19 8.52 2.31
CA LEU A 113 -10.35 9.95 2.14
C LEU A 113 -11.81 10.38 2.27
N LEU A 114 -12.73 9.67 1.63
CA LEU A 114 -14.16 9.99 1.70
C LEU A 114 -14.67 9.99 3.14
N PHE A 115 -14.44 8.90 3.87
CA PHE A 115 -14.92 8.76 5.25
C PHE A 115 -14.07 9.59 6.22
N GLY A 116 -12.75 9.58 6.08
CA GLY A 116 -11.86 10.33 6.97
C GLY A 116 -12.08 11.84 6.89
N LEU A 117 -12.17 12.39 5.68
CA LEU A 117 -12.45 13.82 5.51
C LEU A 117 -13.88 14.18 5.95
N GLY A 118 -14.85 13.33 5.64
CA GLY A 118 -16.25 13.54 6.05
C GLY A 118 -16.38 13.57 7.58
N VAL A 119 -15.87 12.54 8.25
CA VAL A 119 -15.91 12.44 9.72
C VAL A 119 -15.11 13.56 10.38
N GLY A 120 -13.90 13.84 9.91
CA GLY A 120 -13.05 14.92 10.44
C GLY A 120 -13.68 16.30 10.29
N LEU A 121 -14.31 16.58 9.15
CA LEU A 121 -15.05 17.82 8.90
C LEU A 121 -16.23 17.98 9.87
N VAL A 122 -17.09 16.96 10.00
CA VAL A 122 -18.25 17.00 10.91
C VAL A 122 -17.80 17.19 12.36
N ALA A 123 -16.79 16.44 12.80
CA ALA A 123 -16.21 16.56 14.13
C ALA A 123 -15.64 17.94 14.42
N ALA A 124 -14.90 18.55 13.47
CA ALA A 124 -14.34 19.88 13.63
C ALA A 124 -15.43 20.96 13.70
N LEU A 125 -16.46 20.88 12.86
CA LEU A 125 -17.58 21.83 12.84
C LEU A 125 -18.48 21.74 14.06
N ARG A 126 -18.55 20.57 14.68
CA ARG A 126 -19.33 20.30 15.91
C ARG A 126 -18.42 20.06 17.12
N ARG A 127 -17.29 20.71 17.15
CA ARG A 127 -16.29 20.61 18.22
C ARG A 127 -16.92 20.71 19.62
N ASN A 128 -16.44 19.87 20.53
CA ASN A 128 -16.86 19.78 21.93
C ASN A 128 -18.36 19.42 22.11
N THR A 129 -18.98 18.80 21.12
CA THR A 129 -20.33 18.23 21.23
C THR A 129 -20.26 16.70 21.29
N ILE A 130 -21.40 16.08 21.60
CA ILE A 130 -21.51 14.60 21.60
C ILE A 130 -21.18 13.99 20.22
N VAL A 131 -21.48 14.71 19.14
CA VAL A 131 -21.17 14.27 17.77
C VAL A 131 -19.66 14.19 17.55
N ASP A 132 -18.92 15.17 18.02
CA ASP A 132 -17.44 15.19 17.97
C ASP A 132 -16.87 14.02 18.79
N THR A 133 -17.34 13.85 20.01
CA THR A 133 -16.87 12.77 20.88
C THR A 133 -17.16 11.39 20.28
N LEU A 134 -18.38 11.14 19.79
CA LEU A 134 -18.73 9.87 19.15
C LEU A 134 -17.92 9.61 17.88
N ALA A 135 -17.77 10.62 17.01
CA ALA A 135 -16.98 10.50 15.77
C ALA A 135 -15.52 10.13 16.06
N MET A 136 -14.90 10.78 17.05
CA MET A 136 -13.53 10.48 17.43
C MET A 136 -13.40 9.13 18.15
N SER A 137 -14.33 8.79 19.04
CA SER A 137 -14.34 7.49 19.73
C SER A 137 -14.49 6.32 18.75
N LEU A 138 -15.41 6.42 17.78
CA LEU A 138 -15.57 5.40 16.74
C LEU A 138 -14.31 5.29 15.86
N SER A 139 -13.69 6.43 15.53
CA SER A 139 -12.42 6.44 14.80
C SER A 139 -11.30 5.74 15.58
N TYR A 140 -11.18 5.99 16.89
CA TYR A 140 -10.20 5.29 17.73
C TYR A 140 -10.48 3.79 17.83
N LEU A 141 -11.73 3.40 18.01
CA LEU A 141 -12.12 1.98 18.03
C LEU A 141 -11.75 1.29 16.71
N GLY A 142 -12.08 1.91 15.56
CA GLY A 142 -11.72 1.37 14.25
C GLY A 142 -10.21 1.23 14.07
N ALA A 143 -9.45 2.24 14.47
CA ALA A 143 -7.98 2.20 14.36
C ALA A 143 -7.32 1.18 15.31
N SER A 144 -7.95 0.89 16.45
CA SER A 144 -7.43 -0.05 17.45
C SER A 144 -7.85 -1.50 17.19
N THR A 145 -8.82 -1.72 16.30
CA THR A 145 -9.32 -3.05 15.98
C THR A 145 -8.42 -3.70 14.91
N PRO A 146 -7.98 -4.95 15.10
CA PRO A 146 -7.23 -5.65 14.06
C PRO A 146 -7.97 -5.69 12.73
N GLY A 147 -7.30 -5.33 11.62
CA GLY A 147 -7.93 -5.21 10.30
C GLY A 147 -8.65 -6.48 9.83
N PHE A 148 -8.10 -7.66 10.12
CA PHE A 148 -8.77 -8.93 9.77
C PHE A 148 -10.12 -9.10 10.50
N LEU A 149 -10.22 -8.64 11.75
CA LEU A 149 -11.47 -8.72 12.51
C LEU A 149 -12.52 -7.78 11.91
N ILE A 150 -12.12 -6.57 11.51
CA ILE A 150 -13.00 -5.65 10.76
C ILE A 150 -13.48 -6.33 9.47
N GLY A 151 -12.56 -6.97 8.72
CA GLY A 151 -12.88 -7.69 7.50
C GLY A 151 -13.93 -8.80 7.73
N LEU A 152 -13.73 -9.61 8.75
CA LEU A 152 -14.69 -10.67 9.10
C LEU A 152 -16.07 -10.11 9.52
N LEU A 153 -16.10 -9.01 10.28
CA LEU A 153 -17.35 -8.36 10.68
C LEU A 153 -18.10 -7.76 9.48
N VAL A 154 -17.38 -7.07 8.61
CA VAL A 154 -17.93 -6.46 7.38
C VAL A 154 -18.45 -7.56 6.45
N MET A 155 -17.70 -8.65 6.26
CA MET A 155 -18.13 -9.83 5.50
C MET A 155 -19.38 -10.47 6.10
N GLN A 156 -19.40 -10.68 7.43
CA GLN A 156 -20.53 -11.28 8.13
C GLN A 156 -21.81 -10.45 7.97
N ILE A 157 -21.71 -9.13 8.02
CA ILE A 157 -22.87 -8.24 7.92
C ILE A 157 -23.32 -8.10 6.46
N PHE A 158 -22.45 -7.68 5.56
CA PHE A 158 -22.83 -7.26 4.21
C PHE A 158 -22.92 -8.41 3.20
N ALA A 159 -22.11 -9.46 3.37
CA ALA A 159 -22.16 -10.61 2.47
C ALA A 159 -23.09 -11.70 3.01
N PHE A 160 -22.91 -12.17 4.26
CA PHE A 160 -23.68 -13.31 4.77
C PHE A 160 -25.09 -12.94 5.27
N ARG A 161 -25.26 -11.85 6.04
CA ARG A 161 -26.58 -11.50 6.59
C ARG A 161 -27.45 -10.73 5.62
N LEU A 162 -26.90 -9.74 4.94
CA LEU A 162 -27.66 -8.86 4.04
C LEU A 162 -27.65 -9.36 2.59
N GLY A 163 -26.67 -10.16 2.19
CA GLY A 163 -26.56 -10.64 0.82
C GLY A 163 -26.32 -9.54 -0.22
N TRP A 164 -25.80 -8.38 0.19
CA TRP A 164 -25.66 -7.21 -0.69
C TRP A 164 -24.42 -7.29 -1.56
N LEU A 165 -23.35 -7.90 -1.06
CA LEU A 165 -22.04 -7.92 -1.72
C LEU A 165 -21.46 -9.35 -1.70
N PRO A 166 -20.60 -9.68 -2.64
CA PRO A 166 -19.94 -10.99 -2.68
C PRO A 166 -19.02 -11.18 -1.47
N VAL A 167 -18.90 -12.43 -1.01
CA VAL A 167 -18.07 -12.81 0.14
C VAL A 167 -16.58 -12.54 -0.14
N GLY A 168 -16.13 -12.73 -1.38
CA GLY A 168 -14.72 -12.56 -1.79
C GLY A 168 -14.48 -13.04 -3.21
N GLY A 169 -13.21 -13.19 -3.58
CA GLY A 169 -12.82 -13.53 -4.95
C GLY A 169 -12.55 -12.29 -5.81
N TYR A 170 -12.70 -12.43 -7.15
CA TYR A 170 -12.36 -11.33 -8.08
C TYR A 170 -13.48 -11.04 -9.12
N GLY A 171 -14.35 -12.04 -9.39
CA GLY A 171 -15.32 -11.97 -10.48
C GLY A 171 -14.71 -12.18 -11.88
N LEU A 172 -15.55 -12.08 -12.90
CA LEU A 172 -15.16 -12.33 -14.30
C LEU A 172 -15.23 -11.06 -15.16
N THR A 173 -16.10 -10.12 -14.79
CA THR A 173 -16.32 -8.85 -15.52
C THR A 173 -15.72 -7.67 -14.76
N ALA A 174 -15.50 -6.54 -15.45
CA ALA A 174 -14.98 -5.32 -14.85
C ALA A 174 -15.89 -4.79 -13.72
N THR A 175 -17.21 -4.92 -13.85
CA THR A 175 -18.18 -4.57 -12.80
C THR A 175 -18.05 -5.47 -11.58
N GLU A 176 -17.94 -6.78 -11.80
CA GLU A 176 -17.73 -7.75 -10.73
C GLU A 176 -16.40 -7.52 -10.01
N HIS A 177 -15.32 -7.12 -10.73
CA HIS A 177 -14.05 -6.78 -10.08
C HIS A 177 -14.22 -5.65 -9.06
N VAL A 178 -15.01 -4.62 -9.40
CA VAL A 178 -15.31 -3.51 -8.48
C VAL A 178 -16.19 -3.99 -7.31
N GLU A 179 -17.22 -4.78 -7.57
CA GLU A 179 -18.11 -5.32 -6.53
C GLU A 179 -17.34 -6.18 -5.52
N HIS A 180 -16.50 -7.08 -6.00
CA HIS A 180 -15.66 -7.94 -5.17
C HIS A 180 -14.58 -7.15 -4.40
N ALA A 181 -14.16 -5.99 -4.91
CA ALA A 181 -13.22 -5.11 -4.24
C ALA A 181 -13.86 -4.26 -3.12
N LEU A 182 -15.19 -4.09 -3.08
CA LEU A 182 -15.86 -3.20 -2.14
C LEU A 182 -15.61 -3.59 -0.67
N LEU A 183 -15.88 -4.84 -0.28
CA LEU A 183 -15.71 -5.27 1.11
C LEU A 183 -14.25 -5.21 1.57
N PRO A 184 -13.27 -5.76 0.81
CA PRO A 184 -11.87 -5.66 1.22
C PRO A 184 -11.36 -4.22 1.23
N SER A 185 -11.76 -3.34 0.29
CA SER A 185 -11.35 -1.94 0.31
C SER A 185 -11.97 -1.15 1.46
N LEU A 186 -13.24 -1.40 1.80
CA LEU A 186 -13.89 -0.82 2.98
C LEU A 186 -13.19 -1.27 4.28
N THR A 187 -12.78 -2.54 4.34
CA THR A 187 -12.03 -3.08 5.49
C THR A 187 -10.72 -2.32 5.70
N LEU A 188 -9.94 -2.13 4.64
CA LEU A 188 -8.70 -1.34 4.69
C LEU A 188 -8.98 0.12 5.06
N ALA A 189 -10.04 0.68 4.51
CA ALA A 189 -10.39 2.08 4.69
C ALA A 189 -10.74 2.47 6.13
N VAL A 190 -11.29 1.57 6.95
CA VAL A 190 -11.67 1.89 8.35
C VAL A 190 -10.46 2.39 9.15
N VAL A 191 -9.31 1.74 9.01
CA VAL A 191 -8.09 2.09 9.76
C VAL A 191 -7.51 3.41 9.27
N GLY A 192 -7.40 3.59 7.95
CA GLY A 192 -6.87 4.82 7.34
C GLY A 192 -7.77 6.03 7.56
N ALA A 193 -9.08 5.87 7.39
CA ALA A 193 -10.07 6.93 7.61
C ALA A 193 -10.00 7.54 9.01
N ALA A 194 -9.76 6.72 10.03
CA ALA A 194 -9.59 7.18 11.40
C ALA A 194 -8.42 8.16 11.56
N THR A 195 -7.32 7.90 10.87
CA THR A 195 -6.14 8.76 10.87
C THR A 195 -6.42 10.08 10.17
N TYR A 196 -7.01 10.05 8.98
CA TYR A 196 -7.36 11.26 8.23
C TYR A 196 -8.42 12.11 8.96
N ALA A 197 -9.42 11.47 9.58
CA ALA A 197 -10.43 12.17 10.36
C ALA A 197 -9.83 12.98 11.52
N ARG A 198 -8.94 12.37 12.27
CA ARG A 198 -8.28 12.99 13.42
C ARG A 198 -7.41 14.17 13.01
N ILE A 199 -6.62 14.00 11.95
CA ILE A 199 -5.72 15.03 11.47
C ILE A 199 -6.53 16.20 10.89
N LEU A 200 -7.50 15.93 10.01
CA LEU A 200 -8.34 17.00 9.47
C LEU A 200 -9.07 17.77 10.56
N ARG A 201 -9.62 17.05 11.57
CA ARG A 201 -10.27 17.72 12.69
C ARG A 201 -9.34 18.70 13.41
N GLY A 202 -8.11 18.30 13.71
CA GLY A 202 -7.11 19.14 14.35
C GLY A 202 -6.79 20.39 13.53
N GLU A 203 -6.38 20.18 12.31
CA GLU A 203 -6.00 21.22 11.35
C GLU A 203 -7.14 22.20 11.05
N LEU A 204 -8.37 21.69 10.90
CA LEU A 204 -9.52 22.53 10.62
C LEU A 204 -9.91 23.39 11.83
N ILE A 205 -9.81 22.86 13.04
CA ILE A 205 -10.04 23.65 14.28
C ILE A 205 -9.03 24.78 14.41
N GLU A 206 -7.76 24.52 14.12
CA GLU A 206 -6.71 25.53 14.15
C GLU A 206 -6.92 26.59 13.06
N THR A 207 -7.14 26.14 11.83
CA THR A 207 -7.38 27.03 10.68
C THR A 207 -8.59 27.93 10.87
N LEU A 208 -9.70 27.43 11.44
CA LEU A 208 -10.91 28.21 11.70
C LEU A 208 -10.69 29.35 12.74
N ARG A 209 -9.62 29.31 13.50
CA ARG A 209 -9.22 30.37 14.47
C ARG A 209 -8.27 31.41 13.86
N ALA A 210 -7.71 31.14 12.69
CA ALA A 210 -6.72 32.03 12.05
C ALA A 210 -7.34 33.38 11.66
N ASP A 211 -6.55 34.45 11.69
CA ASP A 211 -6.99 35.84 11.47
C ASP A 211 -7.56 36.07 10.06
N TYR A 212 -7.04 35.38 9.03
CA TYR A 212 -7.59 35.51 7.69
C TYR A 212 -9.00 34.92 7.57
N VAL A 213 -9.34 33.89 8.38
CA VAL A 213 -10.70 33.34 8.47
C VAL A 213 -11.63 34.33 9.21
N ARG A 214 -11.14 35.00 10.25
CA ARG A 214 -11.89 36.06 10.93
C ARG A 214 -12.19 37.23 9.98
N THR A 215 -11.19 37.65 9.19
CA THR A 215 -11.37 38.67 8.15
C THR A 215 -12.39 38.26 7.08
N ALA A 216 -12.37 37.01 6.65
CA ALA A 216 -13.36 36.49 5.69
C ALA A 216 -14.79 36.57 6.26
N ARG A 217 -14.98 36.21 7.53
CA ARG A 217 -16.28 36.37 8.23
C ARG A 217 -16.72 37.83 8.35
N SER A 218 -15.81 38.76 8.71
CA SER A 218 -16.11 40.18 8.82
C SER A 218 -16.54 40.80 7.49
N LYS A 219 -16.11 40.22 6.34
CA LYS A 219 -16.55 40.61 5.01
C LYS A 219 -17.93 40.03 4.62
N GLY A 220 -18.65 39.40 5.54
CA GLY A 220 -20.02 38.88 5.32
C GLY A 220 -20.08 37.55 4.55
N LEU A 221 -18.98 36.81 4.37
CA LEU A 221 -19.01 35.51 3.69
C LEU A 221 -19.79 34.49 4.51
N SER A 222 -20.61 33.67 3.81
CA SER A 222 -21.37 32.59 4.44
C SER A 222 -20.46 31.57 5.13
N ARG A 223 -20.95 30.95 6.21
CA ARG A 223 -20.20 29.94 6.99
C ARG A 223 -19.70 28.81 6.10
N ALA A 224 -20.51 28.30 5.19
CA ALA A 224 -20.12 27.24 4.25
C ALA A 224 -18.95 27.68 3.36
N ARG A 225 -19.00 28.91 2.80
CA ARG A 225 -17.94 29.44 1.94
C ARG A 225 -16.63 29.64 2.73
N VAL A 226 -16.71 30.13 3.97
CA VAL A 226 -15.56 30.27 4.86
C VAL A 226 -14.90 28.91 5.14
N VAL A 227 -15.69 27.87 5.43
CA VAL A 227 -15.18 26.52 5.70
C VAL A 227 -14.56 25.91 4.44
N VAL A 228 -15.32 25.82 3.34
CA VAL A 228 -14.90 25.08 2.14
C VAL A 228 -13.75 25.78 1.40
N VAL A 229 -13.85 27.10 1.22
CA VAL A 229 -12.90 27.84 0.37
C VAL A 229 -11.69 28.33 1.16
N HIS A 230 -11.89 28.80 2.38
CA HIS A 230 -10.80 29.44 3.15
C HIS A 230 -10.13 28.50 4.16
N ALA A 231 -10.92 27.71 4.92
CA ALA A 231 -10.36 26.87 5.95
C ALA A 231 -9.86 25.51 5.41
N MET A 232 -10.69 24.78 4.64
CA MET A 232 -10.33 23.46 4.09
C MET A 232 -9.10 23.50 3.20
N ARG A 233 -8.92 24.57 2.41
CA ARG A 233 -7.75 24.69 1.53
C ARG A 233 -6.41 24.56 2.26
N ASN A 234 -6.31 25.07 3.49
CA ASN A 234 -5.11 24.98 4.30
C ASN A 234 -5.11 23.72 5.17
N ALA A 235 -6.25 23.34 5.74
CA ALA A 235 -6.39 22.18 6.60
C ALA A 235 -6.12 20.84 5.87
N VAL A 236 -6.26 20.80 4.55
CA VAL A 236 -6.02 19.56 3.73
C VAL A 236 -4.53 19.38 3.39
N LEU A 237 -3.67 20.40 3.53
CA LEU A 237 -2.27 20.29 3.14
C LEU A 237 -1.51 19.15 3.84
N PRO A 238 -1.60 18.94 5.17
CA PRO A 238 -0.96 17.80 5.83
C PRO A 238 -1.51 16.46 5.33
N ILE A 239 -2.80 16.39 4.98
CA ILE A 239 -3.45 15.17 4.48
C ILE A 239 -2.89 14.78 3.13
N ILE A 240 -2.67 15.72 2.22
CA ILE A 240 -2.07 15.46 0.91
C ILE A 240 -0.67 14.85 1.07
N THR A 241 0.11 15.36 2.01
CA THR A 241 1.43 14.81 2.34
C THR A 241 1.30 13.37 2.87
N LEU A 242 0.34 13.11 3.75
CA LEU A 242 0.09 11.77 4.29
C LEU A 242 -0.38 10.78 3.24
N VAL A 243 -1.27 11.20 2.34
CA VAL A 243 -1.70 10.38 1.19
C VAL A 243 -0.48 9.93 0.38
N GLY A 244 0.44 10.86 0.12
CA GLY A 244 1.70 10.54 -0.54
C GLY A 244 2.53 9.50 0.22
N MET A 245 2.64 9.65 1.54
CA MET A 245 3.38 8.72 2.39
C MET A 245 2.68 7.36 2.56
N SER A 246 1.37 7.28 2.38
CA SER A 246 0.59 6.04 2.50
C SER A 246 0.56 5.21 1.21
N MET A 247 0.91 5.78 0.06
CA MET A 247 0.95 5.07 -1.22
C MET A 247 1.74 3.74 -1.19
N PRO A 248 2.90 3.65 -0.54
CA PRO A 248 3.63 2.40 -0.39
C PRO A 248 2.88 1.32 0.39
N LEU A 249 2.13 1.72 1.42
CA LEU A 249 1.36 0.81 2.27
C LEU A 249 0.21 0.13 1.51
N LEU A 250 -0.34 0.77 0.48
CA LEU A 250 -1.41 0.21 -0.34
C LEU A 250 -0.98 -1.06 -1.07
N VAL A 251 0.30 -1.18 -1.40
CA VAL A 251 0.84 -2.36 -2.12
C VAL A 251 1.34 -3.44 -1.16
N GLY A 252 1.93 -3.03 -0.02
CA GLY A 252 2.53 -3.96 0.95
C GLY A 252 1.61 -4.39 2.10
N GLY A 253 0.60 -3.58 2.43
CA GLY A 253 -0.23 -3.76 3.63
C GLY A 253 -1.48 -4.64 3.48
N ALA A 254 -1.81 -5.05 2.27
CA ALA A 254 -3.06 -5.75 1.98
C ALA A 254 -3.00 -7.28 2.12
N ILE A 255 -1.87 -7.87 2.52
CA ILE A 255 -1.68 -9.35 2.58
C ILE A 255 -2.81 -10.04 3.33
N VAL A 256 -3.09 -9.59 4.55
CA VAL A 256 -4.12 -10.20 5.41
C VAL A 256 -5.51 -10.03 4.80
N THR A 257 -5.82 -8.83 4.32
CA THR A 257 -7.12 -8.53 3.71
C THR A 257 -7.32 -9.29 2.41
N GLU A 258 -6.31 -9.34 1.54
CA GLU A 258 -6.35 -10.12 0.29
C GLU A 258 -6.56 -11.62 0.58
N THR A 259 -5.91 -12.14 1.63
CA THR A 259 -6.04 -13.55 2.03
C THR A 259 -7.44 -13.83 2.60
N VAL A 260 -7.94 -12.99 3.51
CA VAL A 260 -9.27 -13.16 4.14
C VAL A 260 -10.39 -13.12 3.11
N PHE A 261 -10.34 -12.20 2.15
CA PHE A 261 -11.34 -12.06 1.11
C PHE A 261 -11.07 -12.92 -0.14
N GLY A 262 -10.01 -13.74 -0.16
CA GLY A 262 -9.65 -14.53 -1.34
C GLY A 262 -9.32 -13.66 -2.56
N TRP A 263 -8.96 -12.38 -2.38
CA TRP A 263 -8.61 -11.45 -3.44
C TRP A 263 -7.27 -11.85 -4.07
N PRO A 264 -7.21 -12.08 -5.40
CA PRO A 264 -6.00 -12.59 -6.03
C PRO A 264 -4.99 -11.49 -6.36
N GLY A 265 -4.48 -10.80 -5.33
CA GLY A 265 -3.49 -9.73 -5.43
C GLY A 265 -2.06 -10.19 -5.15
N MET A 266 -1.16 -9.21 -5.04
CA MET A 266 0.28 -9.40 -4.77
C MET A 266 0.55 -9.88 -3.34
N GLY A 267 -0.21 -9.39 -2.36
CA GLY A 267 -0.05 -9.78 -0.97
C GLY A 267 -0.42 -11.23 -0.73
N ARG A 268 -1.54 -11.68 -1.30
CA ARG A 268 -1.92 -13.10 -1.27
C ARG A 268 -0.91 -13.97 -2.02
N LEU A 269 -0.41 -13.53 -3.16
CA LEU A 269 0.64 -14.23 -3.90
C LEU A 269 1.92 -14.38 -3.05
N ALA A 270 2.33 -13.33 -2.32
CA ALA A 270 3.45 -13.40 -1.39
C ALA A 270 3.23 -14.45 -0.29
N TYR A 271 2.01 -14.47 0.29
CA TYR A 271 1.64 -15.45 1.32
C TYR A 271 1.70 -16.89 0.77
N GLU A 272 1.10 -17.13 -0.39
CA GLU A 272 1.09 -18.44 -1.06
C GLU A 272 2.53 -18.90 -1.40
N ALA A 273 3.36 -18.00 -1.95
CA ALA A 273 4.76 -18.28 -2.28
C ALA A 273 5.62 -18.56 -1.03
N THR A 274 5.39 -17.84 0.06
CA THR A 274 6.09 -18.11 1.33
C THR A 274 5.70 -19.47 1.90
N SER A 275 4.42 -19.80 1.87
CA SER A 275 3.91 -21.08 2.41
C SER A 275 4.39 -22.30 1.62
N SER A 276 4.65 -22.15 0.32
CA SER A 276 5.14 -23.21 -0.58
C SER A 276 6.65 -23.14 -0.83
N LEU A 277 7.37 -22.18 -0.23
CA LEU A 277 8.78 -21.89 -0.51
C LEU A 277 9.07 -21.68 -2.02
N ASP A 278 8.14 -21.07 -2.74
CA ASP A 278 8.33 -20.66 -4.13
C ASP A 278 9.19 -19.38 -4.19
N VAL A 279 10.49 -19.58 -4.06
CA VAL A 279 11.47 -18.48 -3.96
C VAL A 279 11.45 -17.55 -5.17
N PRO A 280 11.36 -18.02 -6.43
CA PRO A 280 11.28 -17.12 -7.59
C PRO A 280 10.05 -16.20 -7.54
N ILE A 281 8.86 -16.73 -7.22
CA ILE A 281 7.65 -15.91 -7.07
C ILE A 281 7.82 -14.91 -5.94
N LEU A 282 8.34 -15.32 -4.78
CA LEU A 282 8.54 -14.44 -3.64
C LEU A 282 9.48 -13.26 -3.97
N LEU A 283 10.60 -13.54 -4.65
CA LEU A 283 11.52 -12.51 -5.09
C LEU A 283 10.91 -11.59 -6.15
N GLY A 284 10.14 -12.14 -7.10
CA GLY A 284 9.39 -11.37 -8.09
C GLY A 284 8.37 -10.42 -7.45
N VAL A 285 7.64 -10.89 -6.43
CA VAL A 285 6.70 -10.07 -5.65
C VAL A 285 7.44 -8.93 -4.93
N VAL A 286 8.55 -9.23 -4.26
CA VAL A 286 9.35 -8.21 -3.54
C VAL A 286 9.87 -7.16 -4.51
N LEU A 287 10.42 -7.56 -5.66
CA LEU A 287 10.92 -6.65 -6.68
C LEU A 287 9.81 -5.71 -7.19
N MET A 288 8.69 -6.27 -7.62
CA MET A 288 7.59 -5.49 -8.21
C MET A 288 6.89 -4.62 -7.17
N SER A 289 6.74 -5.10 -5.94
CA SER A 289 6.24 -4.28 -4.83
C SER A 289 7.16 -3.09 -4.56
N ALA A 290 8.47 -3.32 -4.52
CA ALA A 290 9.45 -2.26 -4.31
C ALA A 290 9.44 -1.23 -5.46
N ILE A 291 9.35 -1.66 -6.73
CA ILE A 291 9.21 -0.76 -7.88
C ILE A 291 7.92 0.06 -7.76
N THR A 292 6.80 -0.57 -7.42
CA THR A 292 5.50 0.11 -7.30
C THR A 292 5.51 1.12 -6.15
N VAL A 293 6.11 0.77 -5.01
CA VAL A 293 6.33 1.68 -3.87
C VAL A 293 7.15 2.90 -4.30
N GLN A 294 8.23 2.70 -5.03
CA GLN A 294 9.07 3.81 -5.51
C GLN A 294 8.34 4.69 -6.52
N ALA A 295 7.58 4.09 -7.43
CA ALA A 295 6.73 4.84 -8.36
C ALA A 295 5.67 5.67 -7.61
N GLY A 296 5.01 5.09 -6.60
CA GLY A 296 4.07 5.78 -5.72
C GLY A 296 4.70 6.96 -4.97
N ASN A 297 5.88 6.77 -4.39
CA ASN A 297 6.64 7.83 -3.73
C ASN A 297 6.99 8.98 -4.69
N LEU A 298 7.42 8.67 -5.91
CA LEU A 298 7.74 9.69 -6.91
C LEU A 298 6.50 10.48 -7.33
N LEU A 299 5.36 9.80 -7.52
CA LEU A 299 4.08 10.46 -7.82
C LEU A 299 3.66 11.37 -6.66
N ALA A 300 3.76 10.90 -5.42
CA ALA A 300 3.47 11.66 -4.22
C ALA A 300 4.30 12.95 -4.15
N ASP A 301 5.60 12.86 -4.37
CA ASP A 301 6.49 14.03 -4.35
C ASP A 301 6.12 15.04 -5.43
N VAL A 302 5.76 14.59 -6.63
CA VAL A 302 5.29 15.47 -7.72
C VAL A 302 4.00 16.19 -7.31
N VAL A 303 3.06 15.48 -6.70
CA VAL A 303 1.78 16.06 -6.24
C VAL A 303 2.04 17.09 -5.13
N VAL A 304 2.79 16.72 -4.09
CA VAL A 304 3.13 17.60 -2.96
C VAL A 304 3.86 18.85 -3.47
N SER A 305 4.86 18.71 -4.35
CA SER A 305 5.64 19.85 -4.88
C SER A 305 4.82 20.83 -5.73
N ARG A 306 3.69 20.39 -6.31
CA ARG A 306 2.78 21.26 -7.06
C ARG A 306 1.81 22.01 -6.16
N ILE A 307 1.42 21.40 -5.05
CA ILE A 307 0.40 21.94 -4.13
C ILE A 307 1.04 22.83 -3.07
N ASP A 308 2.14 22.40 -2.47
CA ASP A 308 2.86 23.16 -1.46
C ASP A 308 4.07 23.90 -2.08
N ARG A 309 3.83 25.17 -2.41
CA ARG A 309 4.90 26.06 -2.88
C ARG A 309 5.93 26.41 -1.81
N ARG A 310 5.67 26.19 -0.52
CA ARG A 310 6.58 26.50 0.59
C ARG A 310 7.73 25.51 0.66
N VAL A 311 7.54 24.26 0.27
CA VAL A 311 8.61 23.26 0.17
C VAL A 311 9.72 23.67 -0.81
N LYS A 312 9.40 24.55 -1.78
CA LYS A 312 10.42 25.13 -2.69
C LYS A 312 11.30 26.20 -2.05
N SER A 313 10.85 26.90 -1.00
CA SER A 313 11.57 28.01 -0.41
C SER A 313 12.57 27.62 0.68
N ASP A 314 12.34 26.54 1.41
CA ASP A 314 13.26 26.05 2.46
C ASP A 314 14.49 25.34 1.89
N ASP A 315 14.40 24.81 0.67
CA ASP A 315 15.52 24.16 -0.04
C ASP A 315 16.47 25.18 -0.69
N ASP A 316 16.07 26.45 -0.83
CA ASP A 316 16.87 27.53 -1.44
C ASP A 316 17.65 28.38 -0.41
N LEU A 317 17.48 28.15 0.89
CA LEU A 317 18.27 28.83 1.91
C LEU A 317 19.70 28.26 1.94
N PRO A 318 20.75 29.07 1.69
CA PRO A 318 22.12 28.63 1.86
C PRO A 318 22.34 28.27 3.34
N ARG A 319 22.75 27.05 3.61
CA ARG A 319 23.23 26.64 4.93
C ARG A 319 24.35 27.61 5.31
N ARG A 320 24.05 28.55 6.20
CA ARG A 320 25.08 29.36 6.83
C ARG A 320 26.03 28.41 7.54
N GLY A 321 27.27 28.35 7.06
CA GLY A 321 28.40 27.66 7.66
C GLY A 321 28.82 28.33 8.96
#